data_8c7b02f28fd5a07cf57bf5b3b34996b7
#
_entry.id   8c7b02f28fd5a07cf57bf5b3b34996b7
#
_cell.length_a   1.000
_cell.length_b   1.000
_cell.length_c   1.000
_cell.angle_alpha   90.00
_cell.angle_beta   90.00
_cell.angle_gamma   90.00
#
_symmetry.space_group_name_H-M   'P 1'
#
loop_
_entity.id
_entity.type
_entity.pdbx_description
1 polymer ?
#
loop_
_entity_poly.entity_id
_entity_poly.type
_entity_poly.pdbx_seq_one_letter_code
_entity_poly.pdbx_strand_id
1 'polypeptide(L)'
;MNAFLTIALLTLFVVLHELGHYISAKRSKIAVSEFFVGFGPKLFSIKKNNTEYGLKALLLGGYVKIPGMDENESVEGYESEELFHTASWTKKLYIASSGIIVNFVLAWLILFSIFTFYGVEQPTLQIETIGVSSIDSSSEAPSSKAGLKEGDIITSFNGNQVANWRELVGFIEKNPNSQVTIGYTRNGQSYITTVVLESRKVANKESGYLGVSPSIENQKMGIIDSISATTLVEIDMTKAAVEGIFTLFSPQNLQTLLGTYSGEVVPDEARPLSPIGLAQAGNQIAEGGYVNLFTLLAFVNIFLAVFNSIPLVPLDGGRVVLALYEGITGKKIPDRKLYPLAAVVIVIFVFLGITAFYLDITQPIRL
;
A
#
# COMPACT_ATOMS: atom_id res chain seq x y z
N MET A 1 21.20 -0.56 3.81
CA MET A 1 20.94 -1.22 2.50
C MET A 1 19.48 -1.08 2.11
N ASN A 2 18.55 -1.35 3.00
CA ASN A 2 17.10 -1.31 2.72
C ASN A 2 16.56 0.08 2.33
N ALA A 3 17.05 1.16 2.96
CA ALA A 3 16.66 2.54 2.62
C ALA A 3 17.00 2.91 1.17
N PHE A 4 18.20 2.52 0.70
CA PHE A 4 18.57 2.73 -0.71
C PHE A 4 17.67 1.94 -1.66
N LEU A 5 17.40 0.68 -1.33
CA LEU A 5 16.48 -0.17 -2.10
C LEU A 5 15.08 0.44 -2.15
N THR A 6 14.58 0.94 -1.02
CA THR A 6 13.25 1.61 -0.95
C THR A 6 13.21 2.82 -1.89
N ILE A 7 14.20 3.71 -1.83
CA ILE A 7 14.26 4.89 -2.72
C ILE A 7 14.36 4.48 -4.19
N ALA A 8 15.19 3.48 -4.50
CA ALA A 8 15.36 3.00 -5.87
C ALA A 8 14.06 2.42 -6.44
N LEU A 9 13.31 1.64 -5.63
CA LEU A 9 12.02 1.07 -6.03
C LEU A 9 10.94 2.15 -6.14
N LEU A 10 10.89 3.13 -5.24
CA LEU A 10 9.99 4.28 -5.35
C LEU A 10 10.27 5.07 -6.64
N THR A 11 11.54 5.33 -6.94
CA THR A 11 11.92 5.98 -8.20
C THR A 11 11.47 5.18 -9.41
N LEU A 12 11.70 3.86 -9.39
CA LEU A 12 11.26 2.95 -10.46
C LEU A 12 9.74 3.03 -10.66
N PHE A 13 8.94 3.05 -9.60
CA PHE A 13 7.49 3.12 -9.70
C PHE A 13 6.99 4.43 -10.30
N VAL A 14 7.59 5.55 -9.93
CA VAL A 14 7.28 6.85 -10.56
C VAL A 14 7.67 6.82 -12.04
N VAL A 15 8.82 6.27 -12.39
CA VAL A 15 9.25 6.13 -13.79
C VAL A 15 8.29 5.24 -14.59
N LEU A 16 7.78 4.16 -14.00
CA LEU A 16 6.79 3.29 -14.63
C LEU A 16 5.43 3.98 -14.79
N HIS A 17 5.03 4.81 -13.83
CA HIS A 17 3.87 5.69 -13.96
C HIS A 17 4.01 6.62 -15.16
N GLU A 18 5.14 7.35 -15.27
CA GLU A 18 5.45 8.23 -16.40
C GLU A 18 5.53 7.45 -17.73
N LEU A 19 6.02 6.21 -17.68
CA LEU A 19 6.04 5.33 -18.84
C LEU A 19 4.62 5.00 -19.32
N GLY A 20 3.64 4.93 -18.42
CA GLY A 20 2.23 4.81 -18.77
C GLY A 20 1.78 5.96 -19.66
N HIS A 21 2.03 7.20 -19.25
CA HIS A 21 1.72 8.40 -20.05
C HIS A 21 2.48 8.44 -21.37
N TYR A 22 3.76 8.07 -21.35
CA TYR A 22 4.58 7.98 -22.54
C TYR A 22 4.01 7.01 -23.58
N ILE A 23 3.72 5.77 -23.17
CA ILE A 23 3.21 4.72 -24.07
C ILE A 23 1.85 5.11 -24.63
N SER A 24 0.95 5.62 -23.79
CA SER A 24 -0.39 6.01 -24.20
C SER A 24 -0.38 7.22 -25.16
N ALA A 25 0.50 8.21 -24.94
CA ALA A 25 0.70 9.32 -25.85
C ALA A 25 1.22 8.84 -27.22
N LYS A 26 2.27 8.01 -27.25
CA LYS A 26 2.81 7.45 -28.48
C LYS A 26 1.79 6.60 -29.25
N ARG A 27 1.00 5.75 -28.55
CA ARG A 27 -0.08 4.97 -29.18
C ARG A 27 -1.19 5.84 -29.74
N SER A 28 -1.43 6.99 -29.13
CA SER A 28 -2.41 7.98 -29.56
C SER A 28 -1.89 8.88 -30.69
N LYS A 29 -0.63 8.70 -31.14
CA LYS A 29 0.08 9.58 -32.10
C LYS A 29 0.21 11.01 -31.59
N ILE A 30 0.35 11.19 -30.27
CA ILE A 30 0.63 12.48 -29.63
C ILE A 30 2.14 12.54 -29.37
N ALA A 31 2.74 13.69 -29.65
CA ALA A 31 4.15 13.93 -29.50
C ALA A 31 4.57 13.83 -28.02
N VAL A 32 5.77 13.33 -27.79
CA VAL A 32 6.44 13.39 -26.49
C VAL A 32 7.80 14.04 -26.73
N SER A 33 8.05 15.18 -26.10
CA SER A 33 9.30 15.93 -26.25
C SER A 33 10.41 15.42 -25.34
N GLU A 34 10.07 15.07 -24.10
CA GLU A 34 11.04 14.63 -23.09
C GLU A 34 10.52 13.44 -22.28
N PHE A 35 11.42 12.53 -21.95
CA PHE A 35 11.22 11.47 -20.97
C PHE A 35 12.49 11.36 -20.12
N PHE A 36 12.43 11.83 -18.88
CA PHE A 36 13.58 11.86 -17.99
C PHE A 36 13.33 11.10 -16.68
N VAL A 37 14.37 10.41 -16.24
CA VAL A 37 14.47 9.88 -14.89
C VAL A 37 15.17 10.90 -14.01
N GLY A 38 14.55 11.29 -12.88
CA GLY A 38 15.06 12.26 -11.94
C GLY A 38 14.75 13.71 -12.28
N PHE A 39 15.20 14.59 -11.40
CA PHE A 39 15.03 16.05 -11.48
C PHE A 39 16.38 16.79 -11.37
N GLY A 40 16.39 18.11 -11.59
CA GLY A 40 17.57 18.94 -11.47
C GLY A 40 18.44 18.96 -12.73
N PRO A 41 19.78 19.17 -12.61
CA PRO A 41 20.69 19.25 -13.74
C PRO A 41 20.73 17.97 -14.55
N LYS A 42 20.77 18.09 -15.88
CA LYS A 42 20.89 16.99 -16.82
C LYS A 42 22.30 16.37 -16.74
N LEU A 43 22.37 15.07 -16.48
CA LEU A 43 23.62 14.31 -16.47
C LEU A 43 23.91 13.71 -17.84
N PHE A 44 22.89 13.13 -18.47
CA PHE A 44 23.03 12.48 -19.76
C PHE A 44 21.68 12.51 -20.49
N SER A 45 21.72 12.67 -21.82
CA SER A 45 20.53 12.52 -22.66
C SER A 45 20.85 12.06 -24.08
N ILE A 46 19.88 11.39 -24.70
CA ILE A 46 19.90 10.96 -26.10
C ILE A 46 18.60 11.41 -26.75
N LYS A 47 18.66 12.03 -27.91
CA LYS A 47 17.49 12.41 -28.70
C LYS A 47 17.21 11.34 -29.76
N LYS A 48 16.00 10.77 -29.75
CA LYS A 48 15.53 9.78 -30.73
C LYS A 48 14.07 10.02 -31.06
N ASN A 49 13.72 10.03 -32.36
CA ASN A 49 12.35 10.19 -32.83
C ASN A 49 11.61 11.38 -32.17
N ASN A 50 12.21 12.56 -32.20
CA ASN A 50 11.72 13.82 -31.61
C ASN A 50 11.51 13.77 -30.07
N THR A 51 11.93 12.70 -29.39
CA THR A 51 11.89 12.61 -27.92
C THR A 51 13.32 12.62 -27.38
N GLU A 52 13.57 13.45 -26.37
CA GLU A 52 14.81 13.43 -25.61
C GLU A 52 14.63 12.54 -24.39
N TYR A 53 15.47 11.51 -24.28
CA TYR A 53 15.50 10.58 -23.15
C TYR A 53 16.73 10.87 -22.33
N GLY A 54 16.61 10.87 -21.00
CA GLY A 54 17.79 11.15 -20.21
C GLY A 54 17.65 10.90 -18.71
N LEU A 55 18.76 11.19 -18.05
CA LEU A 55 18.95 11.07 -16.61
C LEU A 55 19.32 12.42 -16.03
N LYS A 56 18.72 12.77 -14.89
CA LYS A 56 19.01 13.98 -14.12
C LYS A 56 19.63 13.63 -12.76
N ALA A 57 20.20 14.61 -12.09
CA ALA A 57 21.05 14.41 -10.92
C ALA A 57 20.31 13.87 -9.68
N LEU A 58 19.06 14.25 -9.49
CA LEU A 58 18.25 13.84 -8.35
C LEU A 58 17.31 12.71 -8.77
N LEU A 59 17.67 11.46 -8.43
CA LEU A 59 16.94 10.25 -8.79
C LEU A 59 15.74 10.00 -7.85
N LEU A 60 14.88 11.01 -7.69
CA LEU A 60 13.68 10.96 -6.86
C LEU A 60 12.42 11.06 -7.73
N GLY A 61 12.28 10.14 -8.72
CA GLY A 61 11.15 10.12 -9.63
C GLY A 61 11.54 10.31 -11.09
N GLY A 62 10.62 10.85 -11.89
CA GLY A 62 10.80 11.12 -13.32
C GLY A 62 9.72 12.05 -13.83
N TYR A 63 9.76 12.36 -15.11
CA TYR A 63 8.67 13.08 -15.79
C TYR A 63 8.63 12.77 -17.28
N VAL A 64 7.45 12.91 -17.84
CA VAL A 64 7.20 12.92 -19.28
C VAL A 64 6.66 14.28 -19.69
N LYS A 65 7.21 14.85 -20.76
CA LYS A 65 6.76 16.12 -21.30
C LYS A 65 6.04 15.88 -22.62
N ILE A 66 4.74 16.24 -22.64
CA ILE A 66 3.86 16.05 -23.77
C ILE A 66 3.48 17.43 -24.32
N PRO A 67 3.94 17.83 -25.53
CA PRO A 67 3.67 19.14 -26.10
C PRO A 67 2.20 19.45 -26.18
N GLY A 68 1.83 20.69 -25.84
CA GLY A 68 0.45 21.16 -25.79
C GLY A 68 -0.37 20.66 -24.59
N MET A 69 0.27 20.13 -23.56
CA MET A 69 -0.37 19.94 -22.26
C MET A 69 -0.57 21.25 -21.50
N ASP A 70 0.26 22.24 -21.76
CA ASP A 70 0.12 23.63 -21.31
C ASP A 70 -0.07 24.53 -22.54
N GLU A 71 -1.12 25.37 -22.54
CA GLU A 71 -1.42 26.27 -23.64
C GLU A 71 -0.33 27.34 -23.86
N ASN A 72 0.47 27.64 -22.85
CA ASN A 72 1.57 28.61 -22.92
C ASN A 72 2.91 28.01 -23.38
N GLU A 73 2.94 26.68 -23.59
CA GLU A 73 4.18 26.03 -24.00
C GLU A 73 4.45 26.29 -25.49
N SER A 74 5.74 26.61 -25.81
CA SER A 74 6.16 26.61 -27.20
C SER A 74 6.05 25.24 -27.82
N VAL A 75 5.25 25.15 -28.86
CA VAL A 75 4.99 23.92 -29.62
C VAL A 75 5.68 23.93 -30.99
N GLU A 76 6.70 24.79 -31.15
CA GLU A 76 7.47 24.88 -32.38
C GLU A 76 8.11 23.55 -32.76
N GLY A 77 7.95 23.17 -34.03
CA GLY A 77 8.49 21.91 -34.56
C GLY A 77 7.55 20.70 -34.44
N TYR A 78 6.31 20.90 -33.98
CA TYR A 78 5.29 19.85 -33.94
C TYR A 78 4.10 20.19 -34.82
N GLU A 79 3.53 19.18 -35.48
CA GLU A 79 2.28 19.35 -36.23
C GLU A 79 1.09 19.50 -35.27
N SER A 80 0.09 20.28 -35.67
CA SER A 80 -1.09 20.56 -34.84
C SER A 80 -1.79 19.29 -34.38
N GLU A 81 -1.80 18.22 -35.19
CA GLU A 81 -2.44 16.95 -34.89
C GLU A 81 -1.68 16.11 -33.86
N GLU A 82 -0.41 16.42 -33.59
CA GLU A 82 0.46 15.76 -32.62
C GLU A 82 0.37 16.38 -31.23
N LEU A 83 -0.34 17.49 -31.07
CA LEU A 83 -0.40 18.23 -29.81
C LEU A 83 -1.50 17.70 -28.89
N PHE A 84 -1.26 17.68 -27.59
CA PHE A 84 -2.24 17.18 -26.61
C PHE A 84 -3.55 17.98 -26.62
N HIS A 85 -3.50 19.33 -26.69
CA HIS A 85 -4.70 20.16 -26.64
C HIS A 85 -5.63 19.99 -27.84
N THR A 86 -5.10 19.58 -29.02
CA THR A 86 -5.89 19.32 -30.23
C THR A 86 -6.46 17.89 -30.29
N ALA A 87 -5.93 16.99 -29.45
CA ALA A 87 -6.38 15.61 -29.38
C ALA A 87 -7.85 15.50 -28.97
N SER A 88 -8.53 14.43 -29.43
CA SER A 88 -9.88 14.11 -28.97
C SER A 88 -9.91 13.83 -27.47
N TRP A 89 -11.05 14.10 -26.84
CA TRP A 89 -11.24 13.87 -25.40
C TRP A 89 -10.93 12.42 -24.97
N THR A 90 -11.20 11.44 -25.82
CA THR A 90 -10.89 10.02 -25.55
C THR A 90 -9.39 9.75 -25.49
N LYS A 91 -8.61 10.37 -26.38
CA LYS A 91 -7.15 10.27 -26.34
C LYS A 91 -6.59 10.95 -25.09
N LYS A 92 -7.10 12.14 -24.74
CA LYS A 92 -6.74 12.87 -23.53
C LYS A 92 -7.05 12.05 -22.27
N LEU A 93 -8.25 11.45 -22.22
CA LEU A 93 -8.66 10.56 -21.12
C LEU A 93 -7.72 9.36 -21.00
N TYR A 94 -7.42 8.69 -22.12
CA TYR A 94 -6.53 7.53 -22.15
C TYR A 94 -5.12 7.90 -21.66
N ILE A 95 -4.57 9.02 -22.10
CA ILE A 95 -3.25 9.49 -21.69
C ILE A 95 -3.27 9.85 -20.20
N ALA A 96 -4.22 10.66 -19.74
CA ALA A 96 -4.28 11.11 -18.36
C ALA A 96 -4.51 9.96 -17.36
N SER A 97 -5.32 8.96 -17.71
CA SER A 97 -5.59 7.82 -16.82
C SER A 97 -4.48 6.77 -16.80
N SER A 98 -3.58 6.77 -17.78
CA SER A 98 -2.62 5.67 -17.96
C SER A 98 -1.61 5.53 -16.83
N GLY A 99 -1.10 6.63 -16.26
CA GLY A 99 -0.21 6.59 -15.09
C GLY A 99 -0.91 6.00 -13.87
N ILE A 100 -2.16 6.44 -13.61
CA ILE A 100 -2.99 5.92 -12.52
C ILE A 100 -3.19 4.40 -12.66
N ILE A 101 -3.56 3.95 -13.86
CA ILE A 101 -3.77 2.51 -14.14
C ILE A 101 -2.48 1.72 -13.94
N VAL A 102 -1.33 2.23 -14.38
CA VAL A 102 -0.04 1.57 -14.19
C VAL A 102 0.26 1.35 -12.72
N ASN A 103 0.01 2.34 -11.87
CA ASN A 103 0.26 2.20 -10.43
C ASN A 103 -0.63 1.12 -9.79
N PHE A 104 -1.93 1.05 -10.10
CA PHE A 104 -2.79 -0.03 -9.64
C PHE A 104 -2.32 -1.39 -10.15
N VAL A 105 -2.00 -1.51 -11.43
CA VAL A 105 -1.51 -2.77 -12.02
C VAL A 105 -0.20 -3.22 -11.36
N LEU A 106 0.72 -2.30 -11.08
CA LEU A 106 1.99 -2.62 -10.39
C LEU A 106 1.75 -3.10 -8.96
N ALA A 107 0.88 -2.43 -8.20
CA ALA A 107 0.52 -2.85 -6.85
C ALA A 107 -0.11 -4.25 -6.87
N TRP A 108 -1.04 -4.48 -7.79
CA TRP A 108 -1.68 -5.78 -7.97
C TRP A 108 -0.66 -6.87 -8.30
N LEU A 109 0.29 -6.62 -9.21
CA LEU A 109 1.33 -7.57 -9.59
C LEU A 109 2.28 -7.90 -8.41
N ILE A 110 2.62 -6.91 -7.58
CA ILE A 110 3.44 -7.11 -6.39
C ILE A 110 2.69 -8.02 -5.40
N LEU A 111 1.45 -7.69 -5.05
CA LEU A 111 0.62 -8.46 -4.11
C LEU A 111 0.36 -9.88 -4.64
N PHE A 112 0.02 -10.03 -5.92
CA PHE A 112 -0.15 -11.32 -6.57
C PHE A 112 1.11 -12.18 -6.48
N SER A 113 2.29 -11.57 -6.69
CA SER A 113 3.57 -12.25 -6.58
C SER A 113 3.84 -12.71 -5.14
N ILE A 114 3.50 -11.89 -4.15
CA ILE A 114 3.61 -12.26 -2.73
C ILE A 114 2.75 -13.49 -2.45
N PHE A 115 1.46 -13.47 -2.77
CA PHE A 115 0.54 -14.56 -2.44
C PHE A 115 0.86 -15.86 -3.18
N THR A 116 1.31 -15.77 -4.44
CA THR A 116 1.58 -16.93 -5.29
C THR A 116 2.94 -17.57 -4.98
N PHE A 117 4.00 -16.76 -4.82
CA PHE A 117 5.37 -17.27 -4.75
C PHE A 117 5.93 -17.35 -3.34
N TYR A 118 5.59 -16.40 -2.48
CA TYR A 118 6.03 -16.38 -1.09
C TYR A 118 4.98 -17.05 -0.18
N GLY A 119 3.72 -16.70 -0.32
CA GLY A 119 2.61 -17.17 0.50
C GLY A 119 2.18 -16.14 1.54
N VAL A 120 1.17 -16.52 2.33
CA VAL A 120 0.65 -15.74 3.47
C VAL A 120 0.96 -16.50 4.75
N GLU A 121 1.36 -15.77 5.76
CA GLU A 121 1.48 -16.31 7.10
C GLU A 121 0.12 -16.81 7.59
N GLN A 122 0.03 -18.10 7.81
CA GLN A 122 -1.17 -18.76 8.29
C GLN A 122 -0.87 -19.51 9.59
N PRO A 123 -1.73 -19.37 10.60
CA PRO A 123 -1.63 -20.16 11.80
C PRO A 123 -1.94 -21.63 11.47
N THR A 124 -1.02 -22.52 11.80
CA THR A 124 -1.20 -23.97 11.67
C THR A 124 -1.85 -24.55 12.92
N LEU A 125 -2.23 -25.83 12.86
CA LEU A 125 -2.72 -26.54 14.04
C LEU A 125 -1.59 -27.04 14.96
N GLN A 126 -0.34 -26.76 14.63
CA GLN A 126 0.81 -27.08 15.47
C GLN A 126 0.95 -26.05 16.59
N ILE A 127 1.14 -26.53 17.81
CA ILE A 127 1.39 -25.69 18.98
C ILE A 127 2.85 -25.19 18.92
N GLU A 128 3.05 -23.88 18.84
CA GLU A 128 4.37 -23.28 18.95
C GLU A 128 4.75 -23.02 20.40
N THR A 129 3.82 -22.40 21.17
CA THR A 129 4.07 -22.08 22.57
C THR A 129 2.87 -22.43 23.45
N ILE A 130 3.15 -22.77 24.69
CA ILE A 130 2.15 -22.93 25.75
C ILE A 130 2.26 -21.75 26.69
N GLY A 131 1.13 -21.03 26.85
CA GLY A 131 1.04 -19.87 27.72
C GLY A 131 0.86 -20.22 29.20
N VAL A 132 0.41 -19.22 29.93
CA VAL A 132 0.01 -19.34 31.34
C VAL A 132 -1.52 -19.35 31.47
N SER A 133 -2.04 -19.62 32.68
CA SER A 133 -3.46 -19.52 32.97
C SER A 133 -4.01 -18.12 32.66
N SER A 134 -5.24 -18.05 32.17
CA SER A 134 -5.94 -16.77 31.92
C SER A 134 -6.45 -16.11 33.22
N ILE A 135 -6.47 -16.85 34.33
CA ILE A 135 -6.98 -16.42 35.63
C ILE A 135 -5.83 -15.97 36.52
N ASP A 136 -4.72 -16.70 36.50
CA ASP A 136 -3.54 -16.44 37.31
C ASP A 136 -2.27 -16.71 36.50
N SER A 137 -1.55 -15.65 36.19
CA SER A 137 -0.30 -15.71 35.40
C SER A 137 0.85 -16.48 36.05
N SER A 138 0.73 -16.83 37.32
CA SER A 138 1.67 -17.72 38.03
C SER A 138 1.32 -19.21 37.90
N SER A 139 0.15 -19.54 37.35
CA SER A 139 -0.36 -20.89 37.20
C SER A 139 -0.21 -21.39 35.76
N GLU A 140 -0.11 -22.72 35.62
CA GLU A 140 -0.05 -23.38 34.32
C GLU A 140 -1.37 -23.23 33.53
N ALA A 141 -1.25 -23.08 32.20
CA ALA A 141 -2.39 -23.08 31.32
C ALA A 141 -3.16 -24.43 31.32
N PRO A 142 -4.44 -24.44 30.93
CA PRO A 142 -5.21 -25.65 30.75
C PRO A 142 -4.54 -26.69 29.85
N SER A 143 -3.91 -26.25 28.77
CA SER A 143 -3.14 -27.09 27.84
C SER A 143 -1.97 -27.81 28.54
N SER A 144 -1.20 -27.10 29.36
CA SER A 144 -0.06 -27.67 30.10
C SER A 144 -0.54 -28.71 31.10
N LYS A 145 -1.58 -28.39 31.89
CA LYS A 145 -2.21 -29.33 32.87
C LYS A 145 -2.72 -30.61 32.20
N ALA A 146 -3.14 -30.51 30.93
CA ALA A 146 -3.61 -31.63 30.13
C ALA A 146 -2.47 -32.42 29.45
N GLY A 147 -1.23 -32.02 29.62
CA GLY A 147 -0.06 -32.70 29.06
C GLY A 147 0.20 -32.41 27.56
N LEU A 148 -0.43 -31.37 27.00
CA LEU A 148 -0.06 -30.85 25.66
C LEU A 148 1.33 -30.26 25.75
N LYS A 149 2.07 -30.30 24.62
CA LYS A 149 3.45 -29.79 24.50
C LYS A 149 3.63 -29.00 23.21
N GLU A 150 4.66 -28.19 23.18
CA GLU A 150 5.13 -27.56 21.98
C GLU A 150 5.49 -28.62 20.93
N GLY A 151 5.11 -28.35 19.68
CA GLY A 151 5.24 -29.29 18.57
C GLY A 151 4.06 -30.25 18.37
N ASP A 152 3.10 -30.33 19.32
CA ASP A 152 1.87 -31.11 19.11
C ASP A 152 1.01 -30.51 18.00
N ILE A 153 0.44 -31.36 17.14
CA ILE A 153 -0.49 -30.94 16.10
C ILE A 153 -1.90 -31.32 16.54
N ILE A 154 -2.76 -30.34 16.76
CA ILE A 154 -4.16 -30.57 17.15
C ILE A 154 -4.95 -31.12 15.97
N THR A 155 -5.64 -32.23 16.12
CA THR A 155 -6.38 -32.91 15.05
C THR A 155 -7.87 -32.92 15.25
N SER A 156 -8.35 -32.90 16.51
CA SER A 156 -9.78 -32.93 16.79
C SER A 156 -10.15 -32.22 18.09
N PHE A 157 -11.40 -31.77 18.18
CA PHE A 157 -12.01 -31.16 19.34
C PHE A 157 -13.37 -31.86 19.61
N ASN A 158 -13.53 -32.46 20.78
CA ASN A 158 -14.71 -33.29 21.15
C ASN A 158 -15.08 -34.33 20.07
N GLY A 159 -14.07 -34.99 19.49
CA GLY A 159 -14.25 -36.00 18.44
C GLY A 159 -14.47 -35.43 17.03
N ASN A 160 -14.73 -34.14 16.86
CA ASN A 160 -14.84 -33.51 15.55
C ASN A 160 -13.45 -33.14 15.02
N GLN A 161 -13.14 -33.52 13.78
CA GLN A 161 -11.91 -33.10 13.13
C GLN A 161 -11.86 -31.56 13.00
N VAL A 162 -10.68 -30.99 13.18
CA VAL A 162 -10.42 -29.55 13.05
C VAL A 162 -9.60 -29.32 11.78
N ALA A 163 -10.14 -28.51 10.88
CA ALA A 163 -9.50 -28.27 9.58
C ALA A 163 -8.43 -27.16 9.64
N ASN A 164 -8.59 -26.19 10.53
CA ASN A 164 -7.70 -25.03 10.63
C ASN A 164 -7.77 -24.38 12.02
N TRP A 165 -6.80 -23.48 12.29
CA TRP A 165 -6.70 -22.80 13.59
C TRP A 165 -7.93 -21.96 13.94
N ARG A 166 -8.55 -21.28 12.96
CA ARG A 166 -9.76 -20.47 13.19
C ARG A 166 -10.93 -21.31 13.69
N GLU A 167 -11.10 -22.49 13.13
CA GLU A 167 -12.14 -23.42 13.55
C GLU A 167 -11.89 -23.94 14.98
N LEU A 168 -10.62 -24.28 15.29
CA LEU A 168 -10.22 -24.66 16.65
C LEU A 168 -10.53 -23.55 17.66
N VAL A 169 -10.14 -22.32 17.37
CA VAL A 169 -10.43 -21.15 18.21
C VAL A 169 -11.93 -21.00 18.41
N GLY A 170 -12.72 -21.10 17.33
CA GLY A 170 -14.19 -21.01 17.41
C GLY A 170 -14.83 -22.09 18.28
N PHE A 171 -14.27 -23.31 18.32
CA PHE A 171 -14.71 -24.36 19.25
C PHE A 171 -14.31 -24.05 20.69
N ILE A 172 -13.08 -23.61 20.93
CA ILE A 172 -12.59 -23.25 22.26
C ILE A 172 -13.43 -22.12 22.86
N GLU A 173 -13.64 -21.04 22.10
CA GLU A 173 -14.35 -19.84 22.56
C GLU A 173 -15.79 -20.12 23.00
N LYS A 174 -16.46 -21.08 22.36
CA LYS A 174 -17.85 -21.46 22.66
C LYS A 174 -17.99 -22.33 23.89
N ASN A 175 -16.91 -22.81 24.50
CA ASN A 175 -16.91 -23.77 25.59
C ASN A 175 -16.16 -23.29 26.85
N PRO A 176 -16.48 -22.08 27.39
CA PRO A 176 -15.84 -21.62 28.62
C PRO A 176 -16.16 -22.56 29.81
N ASN A 177 -15.18 -22.77 30.69
CA ASN A 177 -15.28 -23.59 31.88
C ASN A 177 -15.76 -25.04 31.64
N SER A 178 -15.62 -25.51 30.40
CA SER A 178 -16.11 -26.83 29.99
C SER A 178 -14.98 -27.87 29.93
N GLN A 179 -15.29 -29.09 30.26
CA GLN A 179 -14.42 -30.23 30.03
C GLN A 179 -14.57 -30.69 28.58
N VAL A 180 -13.47 -30.72 27.84
CA VAL A 180 -13.43 -31.08 26.42
C VAL A 180 -12.35 -32.13 26.15
N THR A 181 -12.51 -32.90 25.06
CA THR A 181 -11.48 -33.80 24.59
C THR A 181 -10.74 -33.21 23.40
N ILE A 182 -9.40 -33.24 23.43
CA ILE A 182 -8.53 -32.78 22.36
C ILE A 182 -7.75 -33.97 21.82
N GLY A 183 -7.93 -34.26 20.53
CA GLY A 183 -7.06 -35.18 19.81
C GLY A 183 -5.86 -34.41 19.23
N TYR A 184 -4.69 -35.00 19.35
CA TYR A 184 -3.44 -34.42 18.81
C TYR A 184 -2.48 -35.49 18.34
N THR A 185 -1.54 -35.10 17.50
CA THR A 185 -0.45 -35.97 17.04
C THR A 185 0.87 -35.45 17.59
N ARG A 186 1.68 -36.35 18.16
CA ARG A 186 3.03 -36.10 18.65
C ARG A 186 3.97 -37.15 18.10
N ASN A 187 5.04 -36.73 17.41
CA ASN A 187 6.01 -37.65 16.77
C ASN A 187 5.34 -38.69 15.86
N GLY A 188 4.28 -38.29 15.12
CA GLY A 188 3.57 -39.15 14.19
C GLY A 188 2.57 -40.13 14.85
N GLN A 189 2.44 -40.14 16.18
CA GLN A 189 1.48 -40.95 16.91
C GLN A 189 0.29 -40.10 17.38
N SER A 190 -0.93 -40.64 17.29
CA SER A 190 -2.16 -39.98 17.71
C SER A 190 -2.47 -40.25 19.19
N TYR A 191 -2.85 -39.17 19.87
CA TYR A 191 -3.22 -39.16 21.28
C TYR A 191 -4.53 -38.42 21.49
N ILE A 192 -5.19 -38.70 22.60
CA ILE A 192 -6.36 -37.95 23.04
C ILE A 192 -6.15 -37.60 24.51
N THR A 193 -6.43 -36.35 24.85
CA THR A 193 -6.37 -35.85 26.24
C THR A 193 -7.66 -35.12 26.58
N THR A 194 -7.95 -35.04 27.88
CA THR A 194 -9.10 -34.30 28.40
C THR A 194 -8.59 -33.00 29.05
N VAL A 195 -9.18 -31.89 28.70
CA VAL A 195 -8.82 -30.55 29.15
C VAL A 195 -10.05 -29.89 29.76
N VAL A 196 -9.88 -29.22 30.90
CA VAL A 196 -10.88 -28.28 31.41
C VAL A 196 -10.46 -26.89 30.97
N LEU A 197 -11.23 -26.31 30.04
CA LEU A 197 -10.97 -24.97 29.56
C LEU A 197 -11.20 -23.92 30.64
N GLU A 198 -10.38 -22.92 30.71
CA GLU A 198 -10.61 -21.72 31.52
C GLU A 198 -11.56 -20.75 30.80
N SER A 199 -12.11 -19.80 31.56
CA SER A 199 -12.89 -18.68 31.01
C SER A 199 -12.10 -17.38 31.08
N ARG A 200 -12.08 -16.64 30.00
CA ARG A 200 -11.58 -15.27 29.96
C ARG A 200 -12.63 -14.32 29.38
N LYS A 201 -12.60 -13.04 29.78
CA LYS A 201 -13.49 -12.03 29.21
C LYS A 201 -12.83 -11.40 27.98
N VAL A 202 -13.50 -11.50 26.83
CA VAL A 202 -13.11 -10.82 25.58
C VAL A 202 -14.30 -9.98 25.15
N ALA A 203 -14.11 -8.67 25.02
CA ALA A 203 -15.16 -7.73 24.63
C ALA A 203 -16.47 -7.90 25.43
N ASN A 204 -16.36 -8.05 26.76
CA ASN A 204 -17.49 -8.29 27.71
C ASN A 204 -18.26 -9.60 27.54
N LYS A 205 -17.75 -10.56 26.75
CA LYS A 205 -18.29 -11.92 26.65
C LYS A 205 -17.34 -12.91 27.30
N GLU A 206 -17.89 -13.93 27.94
CA GLU A 206 -17.10 -15.08 28.38
C GLU A 206 -16.68 -15.92 27.18
N SER A 207 -15.40 -16.22 27.10
CA SER A 207 -14.77 -16.97 26.04
C SER A 207 -13.88 -18.05 26.64
N GLY A 208 -13.95 -19.28 26.11
CA GLY A 208 -13.07 -20.35 26.54
C GLY A 208 -11.60 -20.05 26.25
N TYR A 209 -10.71 -20.63 27.05
CA TYR A 209 -9.27 -20.45 26.93
C TYR A 209 -8.54 -21.77 27.14
N LEU A 210 -7.66 -22.13 26.20
CA LEU A 210 -6.82 -23.33 26.22
C LEU A 210 -5.37 -23.03 26.61
N GLY A 211 -4.86 -21.85 26.25
CA GLY A 211 -3.49 -21.43 26.56
C GLY A 211 -2.44 -22.00 25.60
N VAL A 212 -2.74 -22.02 24.31
CA VAL A 212 -1.79 -22.39 23.24
C VAL A 212 -1.72 -21.31 22.16
N SER A 213 -0.55 -21.17 21.56
CA SER A 213 -0.34 -20.34 20.36
C SER A 213 0.02 -21.23 19.17
N PRO A 214 -0.43 -20.89 17.96
CA PRO A 214 -0.12 -21.67 16.77
C PRO A 214 1.30 -21.40 16.26
N SER A 215 1.87 -22.38 15.61
CA SER A 215 2.99 -22.13 14.71
C SER A 215 2.49 -21.40 13.46
N ILE A 216 3.27 -20.45 13.01
CA ILE A 216 2.96 -19.64 11.81
C ILE A 216 3.80 -20.17 10.66
N GLU A 217 3.14 -20.57 9.58
CA GLU A 217 3.81 -21.02 8.37
C GLU A 217 3.33 -20.25 7.15
N ASN A 218 4.26 -19.98 6.22
CA ASN A 218 3.93 -19.39 4.95
C ASN A 218 3.27 -20.40 4.02
N GLN A 219 1.98 -20.25 3.77
CA GLN A 219 1.23 -21.06 2.82
C GLN A 219 1.06 -20.32 1.50
N LYS A 220 1.63 -20.89 0.43
CA LYS A 220 1.45 -20.38 -0.93
C LYS A 220 0.02 -20.65 -1.38
N MET A 221 -0.58 -19.63 -1.96
CA MET A 221 -1.91 -19.75 -2.53
C MET A 221 -1.87 -20.33 -3.96
N GLY A 222 -2.90 -21.05 -4.36
CA GLY A 222 -3.13 -21.36 -5.78
C GLY A 222 -3.34 -20.09 -6.59
N ILE A 223 -3.10 -20.16 -7.90
CA ILE A 223 -3.19 -18.98 -8.80
C ILE A 223 -4.56 -18.31 -8.69
N ILE A 224 -5.65 -19.08 -8.69
CA ILE A 224 -7.02 -18.54 -8.63
C ILE A 224 -7.28 -17.87 -7.27
N ASP A 225 -6.85 -18.50 -6.18
CA ASP A 225 -6.99 -17.94 -4.84
C ASP A 225 -6.13 -16.69 -4.67
N SER A 226 -4.92 -16.67 -5.26
CA SER A 226 -4.05 -15.50 -5.27
C SER A 226 -4.69 -14.31 -6.01
N ILE A 227 -5.37 -14.53 -7.14
CA ILE A 227 -6.10 -13.48 -7.86
C ILE A 227 -7.19 -12.88 -6.97
N SER A 228 -7.99 -13.73 -6.33
CA SER A 228 -9.09 -13.29 -5.46
C SER A 228 -8.56 -12.53 -4.24
N ALA A 229 -7.56 -13.09 -3.55
CA ALA A 229 -6.95 -12.49 -2.37
C ALA A 229 -6.29 -11.14 -2.70
N THR A 230 -5.51 -11.07 -3.79
CA THR A 230 -4.87 -9.85 -4.27
C THR A 230 -5.90 -8.75 -4.51
N THR A 231 -6.97 -9.08 -5.24
CA THR A 231 -8.01 -8.10 -5.59
C THR A 231 -8.72 -7.56 -4.34
N LEU A 232 -9.04 -8.44 -3.37
CA LEU A 232 -9.66 -8.01 -2.10
C LEU A 232 -8.72 -7.12 -1.28
N VAL A 233 -7.46 -7.51 -1.14
CA VAL A 233 -6.46 -6.72 -0.40
C VAL A 233 -6.21 -5.38 -1.07
N GLU A 234 -6.12 -5.34 -2.40
CA GLU A 234 -5.96 -4.07 -3.14
C GLU A 234 -7.15 -3.13 -2.94
N ILE A 235 -8.39 -3.66 -2.94
CA ILE A 235 -9.59 -2.87 -2.63
C ILE A 235 -9.52 -2.30 -1.22
N ASP A 236 -9.12 -3.10 -0.23
CA ASP A 236 -9.05 -2.64 1.17
C ASP A 236 -7.90 -1.63 1.37
N MET A 237 -6.75 -1.84 0.75
CA MET A 237 -5.66 -0.86 0.73
C MET A 237 -6.08 0.45 0.02
N THR A 238 -6.88 0.35 -1.06
CA THR A 238 -7.43 1.53 -1.76
C THR A 238 -8.35 2.33 -0.84
N LYS A 239 -9.25 1.67 -0.09
CA LYS A 239 -10.08 2.33 0.91
C LYS A 239 -9.24 3.03 1.98
N ALA A 240 -8.24 2.32 2.52
CA ALA A 240 -7.32 2.90 3.50
C ALA A 240 -6.54 4.11 2.95
N ALA A 241 -6.11 4.07 1.68
CA ALA A 241 -5.47 5.20 1.03
C ALA A 241 -6.42 6.41 0.88
N VAL A 242 -7.68 6.16 0.50
CA VAL A 242 -8.71 7.21 0.43
C VAL A 242 -8.97 7.83 1.81
N GLU A 243 -9.16 7.01 2.84
CA GLU A 243 -9.35 7.45 4.23
C GLU A 243 -8.15 8.24 4.73
N GLY A 244 -6.92 7.78 4.44
CA GLY A 244 -5.68 8.46 4.77
C GLY A 244 -5.59 9.86 4.14
N ILE A 245 -6.00 10.00 2.87
CA ILE A 245 -6.04 11.30 2.19
C ILE A 245 -7.07 12.23 2.87
N PHE A 246 -8.28 11.74 3.17
CA PHE A 246 -9.27 12.55 3.88
C PHE A 246 -8.79 12.96 5.27
N THR A 247 -8.12 12.08 5.99
CA THR A 247 -7.51 12.38 7.29
C THR A 247 -6.43 13.44 7.15
N LEU A 248 -5.52 13.30 6.18
CA LEU A 248 -4.43 14.25 5.92
C LEU A 248 -4.95 15.67 5.70
N PHE A 249 -6.04 15.82 4.95
CA PHE A 249 -6.64 17.13 4.64
C PHE A 249 -7.76 17.54 5.61
N SER A 250 -8.00 16.80 6.68
CA SER A 250 -8.99 17.19 7.69
C SER A 250 -8.55 18.47 8.42
N PRO A 251 -9.49 19.36 8.79
CA PRO A 251 -9.15 20.60 9.51
C PRO A 251 -8.40 20.36 10.81
N GLN A 252 -8.73 19.29 11.54
CA GLN A 252 -8.07 18.90 12.78
C GLN A 252 -6.61 18.52 12.52
N ASN A 253 -6.36 17.71 11.49
CA ASN A 253 -5.00 17.30 11.16
C ASN A 253 -4.14 18.45 10.64
N LEU A 254 -4.71 19.31 9.79
CA LEU A 254 -4.01 20.52 9.33
C LEU A 254 -3.61 21.44 10.49
N GLN A 255 -4.47 21.58 11.51
CA GLN A 255 -4.13 22.30 12.73
C GLN A 255 -2.98 21.64 13.49
N THR A 256 -3.00 20.31 13.65
CA THR A 256 -1.93 19.54 14.28
C THR A 256 -0.61 19.70 13.53
N LEU A 257 -0.64 19.65 12.20
CA LEU A 257 0.55 19.86 11.36
C LEU A 257 1.12 21.28 11.49
N LEU A 258 0.28 22.29 11.65
CA LEU A 258 0.71 23.68 11.93
C LEU A 258 1.33 23.78 13.33
N GLY A 259 0.79 23.07 14.34
CA GLY A 259 1.31 23.04 15.71
C GLY A 259 2.73 22.48 15.80
N THR A 260 3.17 21.67 14.82
CA THR A 260 4.54 21.13 14.79
C THR A 260 5.62 22.21 14.78
N TYR A 261 5.34 23.36 14.17
CA TYR A 261 6.28 24.50 14.14
C TYR A 261 6.33 25.27 15.48
N SER A 262 5.40 24.96 16.41
CA SER A 262 5.39 25.43 17.79
C SER A 262 5.91 24.40 18.78
N GLY A 263 6.44 23.25 18.27
CA GLY A 263 7.05 22.19 19.10
C GLY A 263 6.06 21.10 19.54
N GLU A 264 4.85 21.06 18.99
CA GLU A 264 3.91 19.98 19.25
C GLU A 264 4.36 18.67 18.55
N VAL A 265 4.14 17.53 19.22
CA VAL A 265 4.41 16.21 18.65
C VAL A 265 3.24 15.80 17.78
N VAL A 266 3.52 15.45 16.53
CA VAL A 266 2.51 14.97 15.58
C VAL A 266 2.46 13.43 15.65
N PRO A 267 1.28 12.83 15.87
CA PRO A 267 1.11 11.38 15.81
C PRO A 267 1.54 10.80 14.45
N ASP A 268 2.13 9.60 14.45
CA ASP A 268 2.63 8.98 13.23
C ASP A 268 1.53 8.72 12.19
N GLU A 269 0.29 8.43 12.63
CA GLU A 269 -0.87 8.20 11.77
C GLU A 269 -1.38 9.47 11.08
N ALA A 270 -1.01 10.64 11.61
CA ALA A 270 -1.52 11.94 11.16
C ALA A 270 -0.53 12.71 10.26
N ARG A 271 0.69 12.22 10.10
CA ARG A 271 1.78 12.94 9.43
C ARG A 271 1.99 12.51 7.97
N PRO A 272 2.28 13.45 7.06
CA PRO A 272 2.80 13.11 5.74
C PRO A 272 4.23 12.58 5.86
N LEU A 273 4.62 11.66 4.97
CA LEU A 273 5.98 11.15 4.86
C LEU A 273 6.67 11.73 3.63
N SER A 274 7.89 12.19 3.80
CA SER A 274 8.78 12.53 2.68
C SER A 274 9.46 11.26 2.14
N PRO A 275 10.20 11.33 1.02
CA PRO A 275 11.03 10.21 0.56
C PRO A 275 12.02 9.71 1.62
N ILE A 276 12.48 10.58 2.53
CA ILE A 276 13.34 10.20 3.67
C ILE A 276 12.53 9.38 4.67
N GLY A 277 11.34 9.83 5.07
CA GLY A 277 10.47 9.11 5.98
C GLY A 277 10.04 7.76 5.43
N LEU A 278 9.70 7.69 4.13
CA LEU A 278 9.42 6.41 3.46
C LEU A 278 10.64 5.48 3.46
N ALA A 279 11.85 6.01 3.28
CA ALA A 279 13.07 5.20 3.37
C ALA A 279 13.34 4.71 4.80
N GLN A 280 13.06 5.54 5.82
CA GLN A 280 13.16 5.15 7.23
C GLN A 280 12.14 4.05 7.56
N ALA A 281 10.86 4.25 7.20
CA ALA A 281 9.80 3.26 7.38
C ALA A 281 10.13 1.95 6.65
N GLY A 282 10.55 2.03 5.38
CA GLY A 282 10.94 0.86 4.59
C GLY A 282 12.12 0.10 5.19
N ASN A 283 13.08 0.80 5.81
CA ASN A 283 14.20 0.14 6.50
C ASN A 283 13.73 -0.63 7.74
N GLN A 284 12.88 -0.02 8.57
CA GLN A 284 12.33 -0.67 9.77
C GLN A 284 11.43 -1.86 9.40
N ILE A 285 10.52 -1.68 8.45
CA ILE A 285 9.61 -2.73 7.99
C ILE A 285 10.37 -3.90 7.38
N ALA A 286 11.47 -3.65 6.67
CA ALA A 286 12.31 -4.69 6.06
C ALA A 286 13.07 -5.53 7.10
N GLU A 287 13.20 -5.09 8.36
CA GLU A 287 13.72 -5.92 9.45
C GLU A 287 12.79 -7.10 9.76
N GLY A 288 11.48 -6.94 9.56
CA GLY A 288 10.49 -8.01 9.60
C GLY A 288 10.41 -8.88 8.34
N GLY A 289 11.28 -8.63 7.35
CA GLY A 289 11.37 -9.38 6.10
C GLY A 289 11.02 -8.56 4.85
N TYR A 290 11.57 -8.97 3.72
CA TYR A 290 11.35 -8.27 2.43
C TYR A 290 9.89 -8.28 1.96
N VAL A 291 9.10 -9.25 2.37
CA VAL A 291 7.65 -9.29 2.04
C VAL A 291 6.94 -8.08 2.59
N ASN A 292 7.24 -7.69 3.84
CA ASN A 292 6.65 -6.51 4.46
C ASN A 292 7.05 -5.23 3.72
N LEU A 293 8.30 -5.15 3.25
CA LEU A 293 8.76 -4.05 2.41
C LEU A 293 8.00 -4.00 1.07
N PHE A 294 7.84 -5.12 0.39
CA PHE A 294 7.08 -5.16 -0.87
C PHE A 294 5.59 -4.86 -0.66
N THR A 295 5.02 -5.26 0.46
CA THR A 295 3.64 -4.90 0.85
C THR A 295 3.50 -3.39 1.06
N LEU A 296 4.45 -2.76 1.78
CA LEU A 296 4.51 -1.30 1.91
C LEU A 296 4.60 -0.63 0.53
N LEU A 297 5.46 -1.12 -0.34
CA LEU A 297 5.66 -0.57 -1.68
C LEU A 297 4.42 -0.73 -2.57
N ALA A 298 3.68 -1.84 -2.45
CA ALA A 298 2.37 -1.99 -3.09
C ALA A 298 1.38 -0.95 -2.58
N PHE A 299 1.31 -0.74 -1.25
CA PHE A 299 0.46 0.29 -0.65
C PHE A 299 0.84 1.70 -1.14
N VAL A 300 2.13 2.03 -1.21
CA VAL A 300 2.60 3.33 -1.74
C VAL A 300 2.18 3.52 -3.19
N ASN A 301 2.23 2.48 -4.03
CA ASN A 301 1.73 2.55 -5.40
C ASN A 301 0.22 2.83 -5.46
N ILE A 302 -0.57 2.15 -4.62
CA ILE A 302 -2.01 2.39 -4.51
C ILE A 302 -2.27 3.82 -4.04
N PHE A 303 -1.52 4.28 -3.03
CA PHE A 303 -1.63 5.65 -2.53
C PHE A 303 -1.34 6.68 -3.64
N LEU A 304 -0.27 6.48 -4.44
CA LEU A 304 0.06 7.32 -5.58
C LEU A 304 -1.04 7.29 -6.66
N ALA A 305 -1.64 6.13 -6.93
CA ALA A 305 -2.76 6.01 -7.86
C ALA A 305 -4.00 6.77 -7.37
N VAL A 306 -4.38 6.60 -6.11
CA VAL A 306 -5.53 7.29 -5.49
C VAL A 306 -5.28 8.80 -5.43
N PHE A 307 -4.08 9.20 -5.01
CA PHE A 307 -3.69 10.61 -4.92
C PHE A 307 -3.73 11.29 -6.29
N ASN A 308 -3.16 10.65 -7.33
CA ASN A 308 -3.22 11.16 -8.70
C ASN A 308 -4.63 11.09 -9.30
N SER A 309 -5.56 10.32 -8.73
CA SER A 309 -6.97 10.28 -9.16
C SER A 309 -7.80 11.47 -8.63
N ILE A 310 -7.27 12.28 -7.69
CA ILE A 310 -7.97 13.44 -7.15
C ILE A 310 -8.29 14.42 -8.31
N PRO A 311 -9.55 14.91 -8.42
CA PRO A 311 -10.00 15.74 -9.54
C PRO A 311 -9.49 17.19 -9.44
N LEU A 312 -8.18 17.36 -9.23
CA LEU A 312 -7.52 18.65 -9.06
C LEU A 312 -6.30 18.77 -9.98
N VAL A 313 -6.23 19.82 -10.76
CA VAL A 313 -4.98 20.19 -11.47
C VAL A 313 -3.95 20.68 -10.44
N PRO A 314 -2.68 20.28 -10.51
CA PRO A 314 -2.01 19.68 -11.68
C PRO A 314 -1.99 18.14 -11.74
N LEU A 315 -2.75 17.45 -10.90
CA LEU A 315 -2.80 15.97 -10.86
C LEU A 315 -3.47 15.40 -12.12
N ASP A 316 -3.20 14.13 -12.40
CA ASP A 316 -3.78 13.41 -13.55
C ASP A 316 -5.31 13.34 -13.49
N GLY A 317 -5.87 13.13 -12.30
CA GLY A 317 -7.32 13.13 -12.06
C GLY A 317 -7.99 14.44 -12.47
N GLY A 318 -7.32 15.58 -12.29
CA GLY A 318 -7.78 16.85 -12.81
C GLY A 318 -7.90 16.83 -14.34
N ARG A 319 -6.89 16.27 -15.03
CA ARG A 319 -6.90 16.12 -16.51
C ARG A 319 -7.93 15.11 -16.98
N VAL A 320 -8.15 14.02 -16.24
CA VAL A 320 -9.21 13.04 -16.47
C VAL A 320 -10.57 13.74 -16.45
N VAL A 321 -10.85 14.54 -15.43
CA VAL A 321 -12.13 15.28 -15.31
C VAL A 321 -12.28 16.31 -16.42
N LEU A 322 -11.22 17.02 -16.81
CA LEU A 322 -11.25 17.96 -17.92
C LEU A 322 -11.56 17.26 -19.27
N ALA A 323 -10.96 16.08 -19.51
CA ALA A 323 -11.22 15.30 -20.70
C ALA A 323 -12.69 14.79 -20.74
N LEU A 324 -13.20 14.31 -19.61
CA LEU A 324 -14.60 13.89 -19.48
C LEU A 324 -15.58 15.07 -19.70
N TYR A 325 -15.27 16.23 -19.10
CA TYR A 325 -16.06 17.43 -19.31
C TYR A 325 -16.12 17.84 -20.78
N GLU A 326 -14.96 17.82 -21.49
CA GLU A 326 -14.90 18.08 -22.93
C GLU A 326 -15.74 17.07 -23.71
N GLY A 327 -15.68 15.78 -23.34
CA GLY A 327 -16.45 14.72 -23.99
C GLY A 327 -17.97 14.87 -23.82
N ILE A 328 -18.42 15.29 -22.65
CA ILE A 328 -19.87 15.45 -22.34
C ILE A 328 -20.42 16.75 -22.90
N THR A 329 -19.68 17.84 -22.81
CA THR A 329 -20.19 19.19 -23.15
C THR A 329 -19.79 19.68 -24.53
N GLY A 330 -18.79 19.05 -25.15
CA GLY A 330 -18.15 19.53 -26.37
C GLY A 330 -17.32 20.81 -26.18
N LYS A 331 -17.13 21.28 -24.93
CA LYS A 331 -16.45 22.54 -24.62
C LYS A 331 -15.17 22.28 -23.84
N LYS A 332 -14.10 23.02 -24.17
CA LYS A 332 -12.85 23.02 -23.41
C LYS A 332 -12.90 24.11 -22.33
N ILE A 333 -12.32 23.82 -21.18
CA ILE A 333 -12.06 24.83 -20.14
C ILE A 333 -10.68 25.40 -20.43
N PRO A 334 -10.55 26.73 -20.68
CA PRO A 334 -9.23 27.33 -20.90
C PRO A 334 -8.31 27.19 -19.68
N ASP A 335 -7.07 26.83 -19.90
CA ASP A 335 -6.06 26.63 -18.83
C ASP A 335 -5.90 27.86 -17.94
N ARG A 336 -6.05 29.06 -18.49
CA ARG A 336 -6.02 30.32 -17.73
C ARG A 336 -6.99 30.35 -16.54
N LYS A 337 -8.13 29.65 -16.64
CA LYS A 337 -9.11 29.54 -15.53
C LYS A 337 -8.67 28.53 -14.47
N LEU A 338 -7.79 27.60 -14.83
CA LEU A 338 -7.30 26.54 -13.95
C LEU A 338 -6.03 26.95 -13.19
N TYR A 339 -5.25 27.91 -13.68
CA TYR A 339 -4.00 28.35 -13.03
C TYR A 339 -4.16 28.79 -11.57
N PRO A 340 -5.18 29.58 -11.19
CA PRO A 340 -5.33 29.95 -9.79
C PRO A 340 -5.56 28.73 -8.88
N LEU A 341 -6.39 27.78 -9.35
CA LEU A 341 -6.64 26.53 -8.62
C LEU A 341 -5.36 25.67 -8.53
N ALA A 342 -4.65 25.50 -9.66
CA ALA A 342 -3.40 24.76 -9.68
C ALA A 342 -2.34 25.39 -8.76
N ALA A 343 -2.25 26.71 -8.72
CA ALA A 343 -1.34 27.44 -7.84
C ALA A 343 -1.64 27.16 -6.35
N VAL A 344 -2.91 27.20 -5.94
CA VAL A 344 -3.32 26.87 -4.57
C VAL A 344 -2.94 25.43 -4.22
N VAL A 345 -3.23 24.48 -5.10
CA VAL A 345 -2.89 23.07 -4.90
C VAL A 345 -1.39 22.88 -4.76
N ILE A 346 -0.59 23.52 -5.62
CA ILE A 346 0.89 23.47 -5.56
C ILE A 346 1.39 24.04 -4.23
N VAL A 347 0.85 25.17 -3.76
CA VAL A 347 1.24 25.77 -2.47
C VAL A 347 0.96 24.80 -1.32
N ILE A 348 -0.22 24.15 -1.32
CA ILE A 348 -0.56 23.15 -0.31
C ILE A 348 0.43 21.97 -0.35
N PHE A 349 0.76 21.44 -1.54
CA PHE A 349 1.70 20.33 -1.67
C PHE A 349 3.12 20.70 -1.26
N VAL A 350 3.58 21.92 -1.58
CA VAL A 350 4.87 22.43 -1.12
C VAL A 350 4.89 22.54 0.40
N PHE A 351 3.84 23.08 0.99
CA PHE A 351 3.68 23.14 2.46
C PHE A 351 3.74 21.75 3.10
N LEU A 352 2.93 20.80 2.61
CA LEU A 352 2.93 19.42 3.12
C LEU A 352 4.29 18.74 2.92
N GLY A 353 4.96 18.96 1.77
CA GLY A 353 6.28 18.42 1.49
C GLY A 353 7.34 18.96 2.46
N ILE A 354 7.37 20.28 2.69
CA ILE A 354 8.28 20.89 3.67
C ILE A 354 8.00 20.36 5.08
N THR A 355 6.72 20.29 5.47
CA THR A 355 6.31 19.75 6.78
C THR A 355 6.73 18.28 6.93
N ALA A 356 6.54 17.45 5.90
CA ALA A 356 6.99 16.07 5.89
C ALA A 356 8.51 15.96 6.11
N PHE A 357 9.31 16.71 5.34
CA PHE A 357 10.76 16.74 5.52
C PHE A 357 11.18 17.21 6.91
N TYR A 358 10.54 18.26 7.42
CA TYR A 358 10.81 18.76 8.77
C TYR A 358 10.53 17.69 9.83
N LEU A 359 9.36 17.02 9.75
CA LEU A 359 8.96 15.97 10.69
C LEU A 359 9.91 14.75 10.60
N ASP A 360 10.27 14.30 9.41
CA ASP A 360 11.12 13.13 9.21
C ASP A 360 12.54 13.34 9.76
N ILE A 361 13.02 14.60 9.85
CA ILE A 361 14.31 14.95 10.43
C ILE A 361 14.22 15.19 11.95
N THR A 362 13.19 15.90 12.41
CA THR A 362 13.07 16.32 13.82
C THR A 362 12.36 15.29 14.71
N GLN A 363 11.44 14.56 14.13
CA GLN A 363 10.63 13.52 14.78
C GLN A 363 10.62 12.25 13.89
N PRO A 364 11.74 11.50 13.78
CA PRO A 364 11.80 10.30 12.93
C PRO A 364 10.71 9.30 13.30
N ILE A 365 10.09 8.70 12.27
CA ILE A 365 9.06 7.68 12.47
C ILE A 365 9.64 6.46 13.17
N ARG A 366 8.88 5.89 14.12
CA ARG A 366 9.22 4.66 14.84
C ARG A 366 8.05 3.69 14.69
N LEU A 367 8.24 2.66 13.88
CA LEU A 367 7.26 1.60 13.60
C LEU A 367 7.52 0.38 14.47
#